data_9f0b1f33ab819b1bc90734a75597ce27
#
_entry.id   9f0b1f33ab819b1bc90734a75597ce27
#
_cell.length_a   1.000
_cell.length_b   1.000
_cell.length_c   1.000
_cell.angle_alpha   90.00
_cell.angle_beta   90.00
_cell.angle_gamma   90.00
#
_symmetry.space_group_name_H-M   'P 1'
#
loop_
_entity.id
_entity.type
_entity.pdbx_description
1 polymer ?
#
loop_
_entity_poly.entity_id
_entity_poly.type
_entity_poly.pdbx_seq_one_letter_code
_entity_poly.pdbx_strand_id
1 'polypeptide(L)'
;MPRRRVVAKREVLPDPKFGNITLAKFMNHVMVSGKKSVAESIVYGALDIVQERTKRDPIEVFDEALENIAPMVEVKSRRVGGATYQVPVEVRPSRRVALSMRWLVDYARNRGEKSMRQRLAGEIVDAASGKGNAVKKREDVHRMAEANKAFSHFRF
;
A
#
# COMPACT_ATOMS: atom_id res chain seq x y z
N MET A 1 -19.42 15.84 -11.59
CA MET A 1 -18.29 16.56 -10.96
C MET A 1 -18.75 17.96 -10.57
N PRO A 2 -18.60 18.37 -9.31
CA PRO A 2 -18.96 19.72 -8.90
C PRO A 2 -18.02 20.75 -9.56
N ARG A 3 -18.59 21.75 -10.23
CA ARG A 3 -17.80 22.80 -10.90
C ARG A 3 -17.41 23.95 -9.98
N ARG A 4 -18.17 24.18 -8.89
CA ARG A 4 -18.07 25.39 -8.07
C ARG A 4 -17.58 25.18 -6.65
N ARG A 5 -17.37 23.93 -6.22
CA ARG A 5 -16.88 23.61 -4.88
C ARG A 5 -16.03 22.34 -4.90
N VAL A 6 -15.06 22.29 -4.00
CA VAL A 6 -14.29 21.08 -3.73
C VAL A 6 -15.09 20.25 -2.71
N VAL A 7 -15.33 18.99 -3.02
CA VAL A 7 -15.98 18.07 -2.08
C VAL A 7 -15.02 17.78 -0.93
N ALA A 8 -15.51 17.96 0.30
CA ALA A 8 -14.73 17.67 1.48
C ALA A 8 -14.33 16.18 1.53
N LYS A 9 -13.11 15.89 1.95
CA LYS A 9 -12.66 14.52 2.17
C LYS A 9 -13.36 13.96 3.40
N ARG A 10 -13.87 12.73 3.28
CA ARG A 10 -14.46 12.03 4.43
C ARG A 10 -13.38 11.70 5.44
N GLU A 11 -13.66 11.97 6.70
CA GLU A 11 -12.82 11.52 7.81
C GLU A 11 -12.99 10.02 8.01
N VAL A 12 -11.88 9.34 8.25
CA VAL A 12 -11.86 7.91 8.58
C VAL A 12 -11.69 7.81 10.10
N LEU A 13 -12.67 7.20 10.75
CA LEU A 13 -12.60 6.94 12.19
C LEU A 13 -11.57 5.84 12.46
N PRO A 14 -10.82 5.93 13.57
CA PRO A 14 -9.89 4.87 13.96
C PRO A 14 -10.63 3.55 14.20
N ASP A 15 -9.93 2.44 14.03
CA ASP A 15 -10.52 1.14 14.30
C ASP A 15 -10.81 0.96 15.81
N PRO A 16 -11.89 0.22 16.17
CA PRO A 16 -12.29 0.10 17.57
C PRO A 16 -11.33 -0.72 18.44
N LYS A 17 -10.57 -1.64 17.84
CA LYS A 17 -9.69 -2.55 18.60
C LYS A 17 -8.34 -1.93 18.94
N PHE A 18 -7.71 -1.25 18.00
CA PHE A 18 -6.36 -0.66 18.15
C PHE A 18 -6.36 0.87 18.16
N GLY A 19 -7.48 1.50 17.82
CA GLY A 19 -7.57 2.94 17.72
C GLY A 19 -6.67 3.56 16.65
N ASN A 20 -6.38 2.82 15.57
CA ASN A 20 -5.42 3.20 14.53
C ASN A 20 -6.13 3.60 13.24
N ILE A 21 -5.92 4.84 12.80
CA ILE A 21 -6.52 5.37 11.56
C ILE A 21 -5.93 4.70 10.32
N THR A 22 -4.65 4.40 10.31
CA THR A 22 -3.98 3.73 9.20
C THR A 22 -4.56 2.33 8.99
N LEU A 23 -4.80 1.60 10.07
CA LEU A 23 -5.43 0.28 10.02
C LEU A 23 -6.86 0.36 9.49
N ALA A 24 -7.64 1.36 9.94
CA ALA A 24 -9.00 1.58 9.43
C ALA A 24 -9.02 1.86 7.93
N LYS A 25 -8.10 2.67 7.43
CA LYS A 25 -7.91 2.90 5.98
C LYS A 25 -7.53 1.62 5.25
N PHE A 26 -6.67 0.82 5.84
CA PHE A 26 -6.26 -0.46 5.27
C PHE A 26 -7.42 -1.44 5.13
N MET A 27 -8.31 -1.50 6.10
CA MET A 27 -9.55 -2.31 6.00
C MET A 27 -10.38 -1.93 4.78
N ASN A 28 -10.45 -0.64 4.45
CA ASN A 28 -11.15 -0.18 3.24
C ASN A 28 -10.48 -0.67 1.95
N HIS A 29 -9.17 -0.82 1.93
CA HIS A 29 -8.44 -1.41 0.78
C HIS A 29 -8.67 -2.92 0.65
N VAL A 30 -8.83 -3.62 1.75
CA VAL A 30 -9.13 -5.07 1.76
C VAL A 30 -10.58 -5.34 1.37
N MET A 31 -11.47 -4.42 1.67
CA MET A 31 -12.91 -4.56 1.45
C MET A 31 -13.26 -4.78 -0.03
N VAL A 32 -14.16 -5.72 -0.30
CA VAL A 32 -14.71 -6.02 -1.62
C VAL A 32 -16.24 -5.91 -1.53
N SER A 33 -16.84 -5.23 -2.51
CA SER A 33 -18.30 -5.08 -2.62
C SER A 33 -18.99 -4.50 -1.37
N GLY A 34 -18.29 -3.63 -0.65
CA GLY A 34 -18.82 -2.98 0.56
C GLY A 34 -18.93 -3.88 1.79
N LYS A 35 -18.38 -5.10 1.76
CA LYS A 35 -18.45 -6.07 2.86
C LYS A 35 -17.41 -5.74 3.94
N LYS A 36 -17.65 -4.67 4.69
CA LYS A 36 -16.69 -4.14 5.66
C LYS A 36 -16.44 -5.08 6.85
N SER A 37 -17.48 -5.74 7.37
CA SER A 37 -17.33 -6.67 8.49
C SER A 37 -16.43 -7.86 8.14
N VAL A 38 -16.49 -8.34 6.90
CA VAL A 38 -15.60 -9.40 6.39
C VAL A 38 -14.17 -8.89 6.30
N ALA A 39 -13.95 -7.67 5.80
CA ALA A 39 -12.63 -7.07 5.73
C ALA A 39 -12.01 -6.87 7.13
N GLU A 40 -12.78 -6.39 8.10
CA GLU A 40 -12.35 -6.28 9.49
C GLU A 40 -11.93 -7.63 10.08
N SER A 41 -12.73 -8.66 9.86
CA SER A 41 -12.44 -10.02 10.31
C SER A 41 -11.14 -10.56 9.70
N ILE A 42 -10.90 -10.31 8.42
CA ILE A 42 -9.67 -10.70 7.72
C ILE A 42 -8.45 -9.98 8.30
N VAL A 43 -8.53 -8.68 8.47
CA VAL A 43 -7.43 -7.87 8.98
C VAL A 43 -7.08 -8.23 10.42
N TYR A 44 -8.06 -8.32 11.29
CA TYR A 44 -7.83 -8.71 12.67
C TYR A 44 -7.27 -10.13 12.78
N GLY A 45 -7.81 -11.07 12.00
CA GLY A 45 -7.28 -12.44 11.96
C GLY A 45 -5.85 -12.50 11.44
N ALA A 46 -5.52 -11.69 10.44
CA ALA A 46 -4.15 -11.58 9.93
C ALA A 46 -3.18 -11.03 10.99
N LEU A 47 -3.60 -9.99 11.73
CA LEU A 47 -2.78 -9.41 12.80
C LEU A 47 -2.54 -10.40 13.95
N ASP A 48 -3.54 -11.21 14.29
CA ASP A 48 -3.38 -12.28 15.28
C ASP A 48 -2.30 -13.30 14.83
N ILE A 49 -2.32 -13.70 13.57
CA ILE A 49 -1.31 -14.61 13.00
C ILE A 49 0.07 -13.94 12.99
N VAL A 50 0.16 -12.67 12.66
CA VAL A 50 1.41 -11.91 12.69
C VAL A 50 1.99 -11.89 14.10
N GLN A 51 1.17 -11.64 15.11
CA GLN A 51 1.59 -11.66 16.51
C GLN A 51 2.12 -13.02 16.94
N GLU A 52 1.44 -14.10 16.56
CA GLU A 52 1.89 -15.47 16.86
C GLU A 52 3.24 -15.79 16.22
N ARG A 53 3.44 -15.38 14.98
CA ARG A 53 4.67 -15.68 14.23
C ARG A 53 5.85 -14.84 14.64
N THR A 54 5.66 -13.55 14.89
CA THR A 54 6.75 -12.60 15.16
C THR A 54 7.03 -12.39 16.64
N LYS A 55 6.05 -12.71 17.51
CA LYS A 55 6.10 -12.43 18.95
C LYS A 55 6.30 -10.94 19.27
N ARG A 56 5.89 -10.08 18.35
CA ARG A 56 5.94 -8.61 18.45
C ARG A 56 4.54 -8.02 18.39
N ASP A 57 4.40 -6.74 18.74
CA ASP A 57 3.16 -6.00 18.54
C ASP A 57 2.78 -6.03 17.05
N PRO A 58 1.59 -6.54 16.69
CA PRO A 58 1.19 -6.66 15.29
C PRO A 58 1.05 -5.31 14.59
N ILE A 59 0.73 -4.24 15.31
CA ILE A 59 0.64 -2.89 14.72
C ILE A 59 2.02 -2.37 14.34
N GLU A 60 3.03 -2.59 15.17
CA GLU A 60 4.42 -2.21 14.85
C GLU A 60 4.92 -2.95 13.61
N VAL A 61 4.65 -4.24 13.52
CA VAL A 61 5.02 -5.06 12.35
C VAL A 61 4.29 -4.58 11.09
N PHE A 62 3.03 -4.25 11.22
CA PHE A 62 2.22 -3.69 10.12
C PHE A 62 2.77 -2.34 9.63
N ASP A 63 3.07 -1.44 10.54
CA ASP A 63 3.64 -0.13 10.21
C ASP A 63 5.00 -0.27 9.53
N GLU A 64 5.87 -1.14 10.04
CA GLU A 64 7.16 -1.46 9.44
C GLU A 64 7.01 -2.05 8.03
N ALA A 65 6.05 -2.94 7.84
CA ALA A 65 5.73 -3.49 6.52
C ALA A 65 5.30 -2.40 5.54
N LEU A 66 4.43 -1.50 5.94
CA LEU A 66 4.00 -0.37 5.09
C LEU A 66 5.15 0.57 4.74
N GLU A 67 6.03 0.88 5.69
CA GLU A 67 7.22 1.70 5.42
C GLU A 67 8.15 1.05 4.40
N ASN A 68 8.35 -0.26 4.51
CA ASN A 68 9.20 -1.01 3.60
C ASN A 68 8.61 -1.12 2.18
N ILE A 69 7.30 -1.05 2.04
CA ILE A 69 6.62 -1.10 0.73
C ILE A 69 6.47 0.29 0.12
N ALA A 70 6.39 1.36 0.93
CA ALA A 70 6.11 2.71 0.46
C ALA A 70 7.20 3.24 -0.50
N PRO A 71 6.83 3.61 -1.74
CA PRO A 71 7.80 4.12 -2.70
C PRO A 71 8.12 5.59 -2.46
N MET A 72 9.37 5.98 -2.69
CA MET A 72 9.81 7.39 -2.66
C MET A 72 9.57 8.10 -3.97
N VAL A 73 9.69 7.37 -5.08
CA VAL A 73 9.56 7.89 -6.44
C VAL A 73 8.72 6.92 -7.28
N GLU A 74 8.06 7.46 -8.28
CA GLU A 74 7.33 6.68 -9.28
C GLU A 74 7.56 7.30 -10.67
N VAL A 75 7.16 6.60 -11.72
CA VAL A 75 7.22 7.14 -13.08
C VAL A 75 5.81 7.50 -13.54
N LYS A 76 5.68 8.66 -14.19
CA LYS A 76 4.43 9.10 -14.83
C LYS A 76 4.68 9.32 -16.31
N SER A 77 3.74 8.90 -17.13
CA SER A 77 3.78 9.16 -18.56
C SER A 77 3.50 10.64 -18.84
N ARG A 78 4.36 11.26 -19.63
CA ARG A 78 4.18 12.62 -20.14
C ARG A 78 4.41 12.65 -21.63
N ARG A 79 3.50 13.31 -22.36
CA ARG A 79 3.63 13.50 -23.80
C ARG A 79 4.31 14.83 -24.08
N VAL A 80 5.45 14.78 -24.77
CA VAL A 80 6.21 15.96 -25.16
C VAL A 80 6.58 15.82 -26.63
N GLY A 81 6.17 16.80 -27.47
CA GLY A 81 6.51 16.81 -28.89
C GLY A 81 6.07 15.58 -29.67
N GLY A 82 4.94 14.94 -29.30
CA GLY A 82 4.44 13.74 -29.96
C GLY A 82 5.02 12.42 -29.45
N ALA A 83 6.07 12.45 -28.65
CA ALA A 83 6.63 11.28 -27.98
C ALA A 83 6.14 11.17 -26.53
N THR A 84 5.97 9.94 -26.03
CA THR A 84 5.58 9.66 -24.65
C THR A 84 6.83 9.24 -23.86
N TYR A 85 7.09 9.98 -22.78
CA TYR A 85 8.19 9.72 -21.87
C TYR A 85 7.69 9.26 -20.52
N GLN A 86 8.40 8.31 -19.89
CA GLN A 86 8.19 7.92 -18.50
C GLN A 86 9.05 8.84 -17.63
N VAL A 87 8.40 9.76 -16.92
CA VAL A 87 9.10 10.80 -16.14
C VAL A 87 9.08 10.42 -14.65
N PRO A 88 10.26 10.30 -14.00
CA PRO A 88 10.31 10.05 -12.57
C PRO A 88 9.85 11.27 -11.77
N VAL A 89 8.97 11.04 -10.80
CA VAL A 89 8.43 12.07 -9.91
C VAL A 89 8.43 11.58 -8.47
N GLU A 90 8.59 12.51 -7.52
CA GLU A 90 8.45 12.20 -6.10
C GLU A 90 7.00 11.85 -5.77
N VAL A 91 6.83 10.88 -4.87
CA VAL A 91 5.52 10.46 -4.38
C VAL A 91 5.18 11.24 -3.12
N ARG A 92 4.01 11.90 -3.10
CA ARG A 92 3.51 12.62 -1.93
C ARG A 92 3.28 11.65 -0.76
N PRO A 93 3.43 12.10 0.51
CA PRO A 93 3.24 11.22 1.68
C PRO A 93 1.92 10.47 1.71
N SER A 94 0.81 11.15 1.39
CA SER A 94 -0.52 10.51 1.35
C SER A 94 -0.62 9.42 0.27
N ARG A 95 -0.01 9.64 -0.89
CA ARG A 95 0.03 8.65 -1.96
C ARG A 95 0.97 7.50 -1.65
N ARG A 96 2.07 7.75 -0.96
CA ARG A 96 2.99 6.68 -0.49
C ARG A 96 2.24 5.67 0.37
N VAL A 97 1.47 6.16 1.32
CA VAL A 97 0.64 5.30 2.19
C VAL A 97 -0.39 4.52 1.37
N ALA A 98 -1.11 5.19 0.47
CA ALA A 98 -2.11 4.55 -0.38
C ALA A 98 -1.51 3.47 -1.28
N LEU A 99 -0.36 3.73 -1.88
CA LEU A 99 0.33 2.74 -2.72
C LEU A 99 0.84 1.55 -1.91
N SER A 100 1.40 1.78 -0.73
CA SER A 100 1.85 0.70 0.14
C SER A 100 0.72 -0.24 0.53
N MET A 101 -0.43 0.30 0.90
CA MET A 101 -1.63 -0.48 1.23
C MET A 101 -2.15 -1.26 0.03
N ARG A 102 -2.24 -0.63 -1.12
CA ARG A 102 -2.71 -1.26 -2.35
C ARG A 102 -1.82 -2.42 -2.77
N TRP A 103 -0.52 -2.22 -2.79
CA TRP A 103 0.42 -3.28 -3.16
C TRP A 103 0.44 -4.42 -2.16
N LEU A 104 0.34 -4.12 -0.87
CA LEU A 104 0.25 -5.15 0.17
C LEU A 104 -0.97 -6.05 -0.06
N VAL A 105 -2.13 -5.47 -0.31
CA VAL A 105 -3.37 -6.23 -0.57
C VAL A 105 -3.28 -7.02 -1.88
N ASP A 106 -2.84 -6.39 -2.96
CA ASP A 106 -2.79 -7.02 -4.28
C ASP A 106 -1.85 -8.24 -4.28
N TYR A 107 -0.67 -8.11 -3.70
CA TYR A 107 0.28 -9.21 -3.64
C TYR A 107 -0.07 -10.26 -2.59
N ALA A 108 -0.76 -9.88 -1.52
CA ALA A 108 -1.34 -10.86 -0.60
C ALA A 108 -2.37 -11.76 -1.30
N ARG A 109 -3.24 -11.19 -2.12
CA ARG A 109 -4.23 -11.96 -2.90
C ARG A 109 -3.62 -13.00 -3.83
N ASN A 110 -2.41 -12.74 -4.33
CA ASN A 110 -1.71 -13.63 -5.27
C ASN A 110 -0.86 -14.71 -4.57
N ARG A 111 -0.86 -14.76 -3.25
CA ARG A 111 -0.13 -15.79 -2.51
C ARG A 111 -0.87 -17.14 -2.54
N GLY A 112 -0.14 -18.21 -2.24
CA GLY A 112 -0.64 -19.59 -2.30
C GLY A 112 -1.31 -20.12 -1.05
N GLU A 113 -1.36 -19.37 0.05
CA GLU A 113 -2.02 -19.81 1.28
C GLU A 113 -3.54 -19.94 1.09
N LYS A 114 -4.18 -20.76 1.91
CA LYS A 114 -5.60 -21.12 1.74
C LYS A 114 -6.58 -19.96 1.98
N SER A 115 -6.36 -19.16 3.01
CA SER A 115 -7.27 -18.08 3.39
C SER A 115 -6.62 -16.71 3.18
N MET A 116 -7.43 -15.67 2.99
CA MET A 116 -6.93 -14.30 2.89
C MET A 116 -6.25 -13.83 4.18
N ARG A 117 -6.70 -14.30 5.35
CA ARG A 117 -6.04 -14.03 6.63
C ARG A 117 -4.58 -14.51 6.63
N GLN A 118 -4.36 -15.73 6.18
CA GLN A 118 -3.02 -16.32 6.09
C GLN A 118 -2.16 -15.64 5.03
N ARG A 119 -2.74 -15.32 3.87
CA ARG A 119 -2.05 -14.61 2.79
C ARG A 119 -1.61 -13.22 3.23
N LEU A 120 -2.50 -12.48 3.85
CA LEU A 120 -2.22 -11.13 4.33
C LEU A 120 -1.16 -11.14 5.44
N ALA A 121 -1.31 -12.05 6.41
CA ALA A 121 -0.31 -12.22 7.47
C ALA A 121 1.07 -12.58 6.91
N GLY A 122 1.13 -13.49 5.95
CA GLY A 122 2.39 -13.88 5.30
C GLY A 122 3.05 -12.72 4.59
N GLU A 123 2.28 -11.93 3.83
CA GLU A 123 2.84 -10.76 3.13
C GLU A 123 3.29 -9.66 4.11
N ILE A 124 2.55 -9.41 5.19
CA ILE A 124 2.96 -8.44 6.23
C ILE A 124 4.28 -8.86 6.88
N VAL A 125 4.42 -10.12 7.27
CA VAL A 125 5.65 -10.63 7.90
C VAL A 125 6.84 -10.53 6.93
N ASP A 126 6.65 -10.94 5.69
CA ASP A 126 7.70 -10.86 4.66
C ASP A 126 8.10 -9.41 4.38
N ALA A 127 7.13 -8.52 4.24
CA ALA A 127 7.39 -7.10 3.99
C ALA A 127 8.10 -6.41 5.17
N ALA A 128 7.73 -6.74 6.39
CA ALA A 128 8.42 -6.24 7.59
C ALA A 128 9.90 -6.66 7.62
N SER A 129 10.22 -7.83 7.06
CA SER A 129 11.59 -8.33 6.91
C SER A 129 12.30 -7.83 5.64
N GLY A 130 11.67 -6.95 4.87
CA GLY A 130 12.23 -6.46 3.61
C GLY A 130 12.15 -7.45 2.44
N LYS A 131 11.27 -8.44 2.54
CA LYS A 131 11.07 -9.52 1.56
C LYS A 131 9.66 -9.46 0.97
N GLY A 132 9.37 -10.35 0.05
CA GLY A 132 8.04 -10.51 -0.53
C GLY A 132 7.81 -9.67 -1.79
N ASN A 133 6.70 -9.97 -2.46
CA ASN A 133 6.39 -9.38 -3.76
C ASN A 133 5.99 -7.90 -3.69
N ALA A 134 5.39 -7.46 -2.59
CA ALA A 134 5.04 -6.06 -2.41
C ALA A 134 6.29 -5.18 -2.31
N VAL A 135 7.30 -5.61 -1.56
CA VAL A 135 8.61 -4.94 -1.48
C VAL A 135 9.33 -4.99 -2.83
N LYS A 136 9.25 -6.11 -3.52
CA LYS A 136 9.80 -6.24 -4.88
C LYS A 136 9.15 -5.26 -5.85
N LYS A 137 7.85 -5.04 -5.74
CA LYS A 137 7.15 -4.01 -6.54
C LYS A 137 7.72 -2.62 -6.31
N ARG A 138 7.99 -2.25 -5.05
CA ARG A 138 8.66 -0.98 -4.75
C ARG A 138 10.04 -0.90 -5.41
N GLU A 139 10.83 -1.95 -5.30
CA GLU A 139 12.17 -2.02 -5.91
C GLU A 139 12.10 -1.88 -7.43
N ASP A 140 11.15 -2.54 -8.07
CA ASP A 140 10.94 -2.45 -9.52
C ASP A 140 10.54 -1.02 -9.95
N VAL A 141 9.66 -0.37 -9.20
CA VAL A 141 9.26 1.01 -9.45
C VAL A 141 10.44 1.97 -9.27
N HIS A 142 11.25 1.80 -8.22
CA HIS A 142 12.47 2.58 -8.00
C HIS A 142 13.49 2.37 -9.12
N ARG A 143 13.63 1.14 -9.59
CA ARG A 143 14.54 0.81 -10.72
C ARG A 143 14.07 1.47 -12.02
N MET A 144 12.76 1.46 -12.29
CA MET A 144 12.20 2.17 -13.44
C MET A 144 12.44 3.68 -13.36
N ALA A 145 12.27 4.27 -12.19
CA ALA A 145 12.52 5.69 -11.97
C ALA A 145 14.00 6.03 -12.18
N GLU A 146 14.92 5.20 -11.72
CA GLU A 146 16.36 5.37 -11.93
C GLU A 146 16.74 5.22 -13.40
N ALA A 147 16.18 4.24 -14.09
CA ALA A 147 16.42 4.04 -15.53
C ALA A 147 15.92 5.23 -16.38
N ASN A 148 14.89 5.92 -15.92
CA ASN A 148 14.32 7.09 -16.62
C ASN A 148 14.80 8.44 -16.05
N LYS A 149 15.82 8.44 -15.21
CA LYS A 149 16.35 9.64 -14.54
C LYS A 149 16.75 10.76 -15.52
N ALA A 150 17.19 10.41 -16.72
CA ALA A 150 17.54 11.37 -17.76
C ALA A 150 16.36 12.27 -18.19
N PHE A 151 15.11 11.81 -17.98
CA PHE A 151 13.89 12.56 -18.32
C PHE A 151 13.32 13.37 -17.14
N SER A 152 14.03 13.45 -16.02
CA SER A 152 13.55 14.15 -14.81
C SER A 152 13.26 15.64 -15.05
N HIS A 153 13.90 16.26 -16.03
CA HIS A 153 13.65 17.66 -16.41
C HIS A 153 12.28 17.88 -17.08
N PHE A 154 11.57 16.83 -17.49
CA PHE A 154 10.21 16.90 -18.01
C PHE A 154 9.14 16.85 -16.90
N ARG A 155 9.48 17.10 -15.66
CA ARG A 155 8.53 17.05 -14.52
C ARG A 155 7.29 17.90 -14.76
N PHE A 156 6.19 17.42 -14.19
CA PHE A 156 4.92 18.13 -14.20
C PHE A 156 4.95 19.35 -13.28
#